data_5f715acb55939988e3a18db0af3b3a5d
#
_entry.id   5f715acb55939988e3a18db0af3b3a5d
#
_cell.length_a   1.000
_cell.length_b   1.000
_cell.length_c   1.000
_cell.angle_alpha   90.00
_cell.angle_beta   90.00
_cell.angle_gamma   90.00
#
_symmetry.space_group_name_H-M   'P 1'
#
loop_
_entity.id
_entity.type
_entity.pdbx_description
1 polymer ?
#
loop_
_entity_poly.entity_id
_entity_poly.type
_entity_poly.pdbx_seq_one_letter_code
_entity_poly.pdbx_strand_id
1 'polypeptide(L)'
;MKVLLAADGSEYTKKALAFLVTHESLVNSNDELIVLNVQPPVPGRVTSMMGSAEVAAYHHEEGDKVLDPIKKFLDKHALNYRCASVVGHPVEEILKAAATEKSHLIVMGTRGHGVIGRALIGSIAQRVVSDCDIPVLLVK
;
A
#
# COMPACT_ATOMS: atom_id res chain seq x y z
N MET A 1 -4.43 16.44 -7.45
CA MET A 1 -5.14 15.35 -6.73
C MET A 1 -4.14 14.58 -5.88
N LYS A 2 -4.56 14.05 -4.75
CA LYS A 2 -3.75 13.14 -3.94
C LYS A 2 -4.28 11.72 -4.08
N VAL A 3 -3.40 10.79 -4.43
CA VAL A 3 -3.73 9.39 -4.63
C VAL A 3 -2.95 8.53 -3.64
N LEU A 4 -3.64 7.68 -2.90
CA LEU A 4 -3.01 6.72 -1.99
C LEU A 4 -2.98 5.35 -2.65
N LEU A 5 -1.78 4.80 -2.84
CA LEU A 5 -1.58 3.43 -3.31
C LEU A 5 -1.23 2.54 -2.12
N ALA A 6 -2.08 1.57 -1.82
CA ALA A 6 -1.78 0.54 -0.84
C ALA A 6 -0.95 -0.56 -1.51
N ALA A 7 0.28 -0.74 -1.05
CA ALA A 7 1.27 -1.63 -1.66
C ALA A 7 1.75 -2.68 -0.66
N ASP A 8 1.60 -3.95 -1.02
CA ASP A 8 2.09 -5.09 -0.23
C ASP A 8 3.24 -5.84 -0.92
N GLY A 9 3.69 -5.38 -2.08
CA GLY A 9 4.75 -6.00 -2.86
C GLY A 9 4.31 -7.21 -3.67
N SER A 10 3.03 -7.54 -3.67
CA SER A 10 2.47 -8.64 -4.48
C SER A 10 2.47 -8.30 -5.98
N GLU A 11 2.14 -9.29 -6.80
CA GLU A 11 1.93 -9.09 -8.24
C GLU A 11 0.87 -8.03 -8.51
N TYR A 12 -0.15 -7.94 -7.67
CA TYR A 12 -1.23 -6.95 -7.82
C TYR A 12 -0.78 -5.53 -7.53
N THR A 13 0.16 -5.33 -6.61
CA THR A 13 0.86 -4.05 -6.45
C THR A 13 1.57 -3.64 -7.74
N LYS A 14 2.28 -4.56 -8.37
CA LYS A 14 2.98 -4.30 -9.64
C LYS A 14 2.01 -3.93 -10.75
N LYS A 15 0.88 -4.61 -10.84
CA LYS A 15 -0.18 -4.29 -11.82
C LYS A 15 -0.78 -2.91 -11.56
N ALA A 16 -1.01 -2.55 -10.31
CA ALA A 16 -1.51 -1.23 -9.95
C ALA A 16 -0.52 -0.12 -10.32
N LEU A 17 0.76 -0.32 -10.06
CA LEU A 17 1.82 0.62 -10.46
C LEU A 17 1.89 0.77 -11.98
N ALA A 18 1.89 -0.33 -12.71
CA ALA A 18 1.90 -0.30 -14.17
C ALA A 18 0.69 0.46 -14.72
N PHE A 19 -0.49 0.23 -14.13
CA PHE A 19 -1.70 0.96 -14.51
C PHE A 19 -1.54 2.47 -14.31
N LEU A 20 -1.06 2.88 -13.14
CA LEU A 20 -0.90 4.31 -12.81
C LEU A 20 0.07 5.02 -13.75
N VAL A 21 1.23 4.42 -14.06
CA VAL A 21 2.24 5.06 -14.92
C VAL A 21 1.84 5.09 -16.40
N THR A 22 0.88 4.27 -16.81
CA THR A 22 0.38 4.23 -18.20
C THR A 22 -0.89 5.07 -18.40
N HIS A 23 -1.46 5.63 -17.34
CA HIS A 23 -2.70 6.41 -17.40
C HIS A 23 -2.50 7.82 -16.82
N GLU A 24 -1.73 8.65 -17.53
CA GLU A 24 -1.40 10.02 -17.13
C GLU A 24 -2.64 10.92 -16.93
N SER A 25 -3.74 10.57 -17.57
CA SER A 25 -5.02 11.26 -17.35
C SER A 25 -5.59 11.05 -15.96
N LEU A 26 -5.21 9.97 -15.29
CA LEU A 26 -5.65 9.66 -13.93
C LEU A 26 -4.69 10.22 -12.87
N VAL A 27 -3.39 10.00 -13.07
CA VAL A 27 -2.33 10.50 -12.17
C VAL A 27 -1.16 11.01 -13.02
N ASN A 28 -0.77 12.24 -12.81
CA ASN A 28 0.33 12.88 -13.56
C ASN A 28 1.28 13.61 -12.60
N SER A 29 2.25 14.31 -13.15
CA SER A 29 3.29 15.01 -12.38
C SER A 29 2.77 16.14 -11.47
N ASN A 30 1.55 16.62 -11.69
CA ASN A 30 0.91 17.64 -10.85
C ASN A 30 0.15 17.02 -9.65
N ASP A 31 -0.03 15.73 -9.67
CA ASP A 31 -0.68 14.99 -8.59
C ASP A 31 0.37 14.48 -7.59
N GLU A 32 -0.06 14.14 -6.39
CA GLU A 32 0.80 13.52 -5.38
C GLU A 32 0.40 12.06 -5.21
N LEU A 33 1.33 11.16 -5.45
CA LEU A 33 1.16 9.72 -5.22
C LEU A 33 1.80 9.35 -3.88
N ILE A 34 1.01 8.83 -2.97
CA ILE A 34 1.48 8.33 -1.67
C ILE A 34 1.44 6.81 -1.73
N VAL A 35 2.61 6.19 -1.62
CA VAL A 35 2.73 4.73 -1.59
C VAL A 35 2.83 4.28 -0.14
N LEU A 36 1.82 3.57 0.32
CA LEU A 36 1.73 3.09 1.70
C LEU A 36 1.91 1.58 1.76
N ASN A 37 2.89 1.14 2.53
CA ASN A 37 3.04 -0.24 2.94
C ASN A 37 2.60 -0.38 4.40
N VAL A 38 1.69 -1.31 4.67
CA VAL A 38 1.25 -1.64 6.02
C VAL A 38 1.71 -3.04 6.37
N GLN A 39 2.44 -3.15 7.47
CA GLN A 39 2.88 -4.43 7.99
C GLN A 39 2.06 -4.80 9.21
N PRO A 40 1.55 -6.05 9.30
CA PRO A 40 0.90 -6.51 10.51
C PRO A 40 1.90 -6.54 11.67
N PRO A 41 1.45 -6.25 12.90
CA PRO A 41 2.33 -6.32 14.07
C PRO A 41 2.77 -7.76 14.31
N VAL A 42 3.99 -7.94 14.83
CA VAL A 42 4.43 -9.26 15.28
C VAL A 42 3.69 -9.65 16.55
N PRO A 43 3.47 -10.95 16.79
CA PRO A 43 2.84 -11.43 18.03
C PRO A 43 3.59 -10.93 19.27
N GLY A 44 2.88 -10.59 20.35
CA GLY A 44 3.46 -10.06 21.57
C GLY A 44 4.54 -10.95 22.18
N ARG A 45 4.40 -12.28 22.10
CA ARG A 45 5.43 -13.23 22.53
C ARG A 45 6.72 -13.10 21.73
N VAL A 46 6.65 -12.81 20.45
CA VAL A 46 7.82 -12.59 19.60
C VAL A 46 8.52 -11.29 20.00
N THR A 47 7.74 -10.24 20.24
CA THR A 47 8.27 -8.96 20.72
C THR A 47 8.99 -9.13 22.05
N SER A 48 8.44 -9.93 22.97
CA SER A 48 9.05 -10.21 24.26
C SER A 48 10.37 -10.99 24.13
N MET A 49 10.49 -11.86 23.13
CA MET A 49 11.69 -12.66 22.89
C MET A 49 12.78 -11.87 22.13
N MET A 50 12.40 -11.07 21.15
CA MET A 50 13.35 -10.35 20.29
C MET A 50 13.75 -8.99 20.87
N GLY A 51 12.85 -8.35 21.61
CA GLY A 51 13.00 -6.97 22.05
C GLY A 51 12.47 -5.97 21.01
N SER A 52 12.13 -4.77 21.49
CA SER A 52 11.51 -3.73 20.67
C SER A 52 12.41 -3.21 19.55
N ALA A 53 13.73 -3.11 19.80
CA ALA A 53 14.69 -2.63 18.80
C ALA A 53 14.82 -3.60 17.63
N GLU A 54 14.85 -4.91 17.87
CA GLU A 54 14.92 -5.93 16.82
C GLU A 54 13.63 -6.01 16.03
N VAL A 55 12.48 -5.86 16.68
CA VAL A 55 11.18 -5.82 16.00
C VAL A 55 11.08 -4.59 15.10
N ALA A 56 11.53 -3.42 15.57
CA ALA A 56 11.57 -2.22 14.75
C ALA A 56 12.50 -2.38 13.54
N ALA A 57 13.66 -2.97 13.73
CA ALA A 57 14.60 -3.26 12.64
C ALA A 57 14.01 -4.25 11.61
N TYR A 58 13.29 -5.26 12.09
CA TYR A 58 12.58 -6.21 11.23
C TYR A 58 11.54 -5.51 10.36
N HIS A 59 10.69 -4.67 10.95
CA HIS A 59 9.68 -3.93 10.20
C HIS A 59 10.29 -2.96 9.20
N HIS A 60 11.37 -2.29 9.56
CA HIS A 60 12.09 -1.41 8.65
C HIS A 60 12.62 -2.18 7.43
N GLU A 61 13.27 -3.31 7.67
CA GLU A 61 13.80 -4.17 6.61
C GLU A 61 12.70 -4.72 5.70
N GLU A 62 11.60 -5.21 6.28
CA GLU A 62 10.46 -5.73 5.51
C GLU A 62 9.76 -4.62 4.70
N GLY A 63 9.65 -3.42 5.25
CA GLY A 63 9.15 -2.26 4.54
C GLY A 63 10.02 -1.90 3.34
N ASP A 64 11.33 -1.90 3.51
CA ASP A 64 12.27 -1.60 2.44
C ASP A 64 12.22 -2.64 1.32
N LYS A 65 12.04 -3.92 1.66
CA LYS A 65 11.88 -4.98 0.65
C LYS A 65 10.68 -4.72 -0.28
N VAL A 66 9.62 -4.14 0.24
CA VAL A 66 8.43 -3.77 -0.55
C VAL A 66 8.68 -2.46 -1.30
N LEU A 67 9.15 -1.44 -0.60
CA LEU A 67 9.19 -0.07 -1.11
C LEU A 67 10.38 0.22 -2.01
N ASP A 68 11.55 -0.38 -1.79
CA ASP A 68 12.75 -0.09 -2.61
C ASP A 68 12.56 -0.44 -4.10
N PRO A 69 11.99 -1.60 -4.47
CA PRO A 69 11.68 -1.87 -5.87
C PRO A 69 10.68 -0.88 -6.46
N ILE A 70 9.70 -0.45 -5.67
CA ILE A 70 8.68 0.52 -6.09
C ILE A 70 9.32 1.89 -6.35
N LYS A 71 10.20 2.35 -5.46
CA LYS A 71 10.94 3.60 -5.64
C LYS A 71 11.77 3.56 -6.91
N LYS A 72 12.51 2.48 -7.15
CA LYS A 72 13.31 2.30 -8.38
C LYS A 72 12.45 2.35 -9.64
N PHE A 73 11.26 1.75 -9.58
CA PHE A 73 10.31 1.78 -10.69
C PHE A 73 9.77 3.18 -10.91
N LEU A 74 9.31 3.87 -9.87
CA LEU A 74 8.71 5.20 -9.97
C LEU A 74 9.74 6.28 -10.35
N ASP A 75 11.00 6.13 -9.97
CA ASP A 75 12.07 7.07 -10.33
C ASP A 75 12.31 7.16 -11.85
N LYS A 76 11.84 6.17 -12.61
CA LYS A 76 11.90 6.15 -14.06
C LYS A 76 10.72 6.87 -14.72
N HIS A 77 9.76 7.33 -13.95
CA HIS A 77 8.54 7.97 -14.41
C HIS A 77 8.39 9.37 -13.80
N ALA A 78 7.77 10.28 -14.55
CA ALA A 78 7.61 11.67 -14.12
C ALA A 78 6.43 11.82 -13.15
N LEU A 79 6.46 11.12 -12.02
CA LEU A 79 5.44 11.20 -10.98
C LEU A 79 6.01 11.84 -9.72
N ASN A 80 5.23 12.68 -9.07
CA ASN A 80 5.54 13.21 -7.76
C ASN A 80 5.04 12.21 -6.71
N TYR A 81 5.94 11.48 -6.06
CA TYR A 81 5.57 10.44 -5.11
C TYR A 81 6.36 10.50 -3.81
N ARG A 82 5.81 9.92 -2.78
CA ARG A 82 6.52 9.59 -1.55
C ARG A 82 6.04 8.23 -1.02
N CYS A 83 6.89 7.58 -0.24
CA CYS A 83 6.62 6.26 0.33
C CYS A 83 6.58 6.34 1.84
N ALA A 84 5.72 5.54 2.45
CA ALA A 84 5.63 5.37 3.89
C ALA A 84 5.38 3.90 4.23
N SER A 85 5.98 3.44 5.32
CA SER A 85 5.73 2.13 5.89
C SER A 85 5.24 2.30 7.33
N VAL A 86 4.15 1.63 7.66
CA VAL A 86 3.56 1.67 9.00
C VAL A 86 3.28 0.25 9.49
N VAL A 87 3.19 0.09 10.80
CA VAL A 87 2.85 -1.18 11.44
C VAL A 87 1.45 -1.06 12.02
N GLY A 88 0.57 -2.00 11.67
CA GLY A 88 -0.81 -2.00 12.16
C GLY A 88 -1.68 -2.96 11.37
N HIS A 89 -2.98 -2.82 11.55
CA HIS A 89 -3.96 -3.58 10.78
C HIS A 89 -4.15 -2.93 9.41
N PRO A 90 -3.96 -3.66 8.30
CA PRO A 90 -3.94 -3.06 6.97
C PRO A 90 -5.14 -2.18 6.65
N VAL A 91 -6.36 -2.65 6.90
CA VAL A 91 -7.57 -1.87 6.57
C VAL A 91 -7.61 -0.56 7.36
N GLU A 92 -7.39 -0.63 8.68
CA GLU A 92 -7.43 0.53 9.56
C GLU A 92 -6.36 1.56 9.19
N GLU A 93 -5.14 1.11 8.92
CA GLU A 93 -4.03 1.99 8.56
C GLU A 93 -4.20 2.62 7.19
N ILE A 94 -4.75 1.89 6.22
CA ILE A 94 -5.07 2.44 4.89
C ILE A 94 -6.13 3.55 5.01
N LEU A 95 -7.21 3.29 5.74
CA LEU A 95 -8.28 4.27 5.92
C LEU A 95 -7.81 5.50 6.72
N LYS A 96 -7.01 5.28 7.75
CA LYS A 96 -6.40 6.34 8.54
C LYS A 96 -5.47 7.21 7.70
N ALA A 97 -4.62 6.61 6.88
CA ALA A 97 -3.72 7.32 5.98
C ALA A 97 -4.50 8.14 4.95
N ALA A 98 -5.54 7.56 4.35
CA ALA A 98 -6.38 8.25 3.39
C ALA A 98 -7.02 9.50 3.99
N ALA A 99 -7.51 9.40 5.22
CA ALA A 99 -8.12 10.53 5.94
C ALA A 99 -7.09 11.59 6.33
N THR A 100 -5.97 11.17 6.93
CA THR A 100 -4.91 12.08 7.39
C THR A 100 -4.27 12.85 6.23
N GLU A 101 -4.03 12.16 5.12
CA GLU A 101 -3.45 12.77 3.92
C GLU A 101 -4.45 13.53 3.07
N LYS A 102 -5.73 13.42 3.38
CA LYS A 102 -6.84 13.98 2.59
C LYS A 102 -6.77 13.50 1.14
N SER A 103 -6.59 12.20 0.98
CA SER A 103 -6.54 11.56 -0.33
C SER A 103 -7.88 11.65 -1.05
N HIS A 104 -7.83 11.77 -2.37
CA HIS A 104 -9.01 11.86 -3.23
C HIS A 104 -9.38 10.50 -3.82
N LEU A 105 -8.43 9.58 -3.83
CA LEU A 105 -8.57 8.26 -4.44
C LEU A 105 -7.64 7.29 -3.72
N ILE A 106 -8.14 6.08 -3.44
CA ILE A 106 -7.31 4.94 -3.05
C ILE A 106 -7.16 4.03 -4.26
N VAL A 107 -5.93 3.60 -4.54
CA VAL A 107 -5.64 2.58 -5.55
C VAL A 107 -5.03 1.38 -4.85
N MET A 108 -5.49 0.20 -5.17
CA MET A 108 -4.93 -1.04 -4.64
C MET A 108 -5.22 -2.21 -5.58
N GLY A 109 -4.46 -3.29 -5.42
CA GLY A 109 -4.76 -4.53 -6.10
C GLY A 109 -6.04 -5.17 -5.56
N THR A 110 -6.72 -5.93 -6.40
CA THR A 110 -7.90 -6.69 -5.95
C THR A 110 -7.54 -7.77 -4.93
N ARG A 111 -6.26 -8.20 -4.89
CA ARG A 111 -5.73 -9.25 -4.02
C ARG A 111 -4.36 -8.86 -3.50
N GLY A 112 -3.90 -9.57 -2.49
CA GLY A 112 -2.55 -9.50 -1.97
C GLY A 112 -1.90 -10.87 -1.91
N HIS A 113 -0.89 -11.02 -1.05
CA HIS A 113 -0.15 -12.27 -0.89
C HIS A 113 -0.98 -13.43 -0.33
N GLY A 114 -2.01 -13.13 0.46
CA GLY A 114 -2.76 -14.15 1.21
C GLY A 114 -3.93 -14.79 0.46
N VAL A 115 -4.20 -14.41 -0.79
CA VAL A 115 -5.36 -14.92 -1.52
C VAL A 115 -4.99 -16.17 -2.30
N ILE A 116 -5.66 -17.26 -1.97
CA ILE A 116 -5.51 -18.57 -2.62
C ILE A 116 -6.86 -18.93 -3.28
N GLY A 117 -6.80 -19.43 -4.50
CA GLY A 117 -7.97 -19.93 -5.22
C GLY A 117 -8.68 -18.88 -6.08
N ARG A 118 -10.01 -19.07 -6.24
CA ARG A 118 -10.82 -18.30 -7.19
C ARG A 118 -11.43 -17.01 -6.63
N ALA A 119 -11.03 -16.59 -5.43
CA ALA A 119 -11.52 -15.34 -4.88
C ALA A 119 -11.13 -14.17 -5.80
N LEU A 120 -12.12 -13.45 -6.29
CA LEU A 120 -11.92 -12.32 -7.21
C LEU A 120 -11.36 -11.09 -6.47
N ILE A 121 -11.74 -10.90 -5.21
CA ILE A 121 -11.35 -9.77 -4.39
C ILE A 121 -10.92 -10.28 -3.02
N GLY A 122 -9.75 -9.81 -2.55
CA GLY A 122 -9.23 -10.15 -1.23
C GLY A 122 -9.99 -9.46 -0.09
N SER A 123 -9.85 -9.99 1.12
CA SER A 123 -10.57 -9.49 2.30
C SER A 123 -10.22 -8.03 2.64
N ILE A 124 -8.95 -7.64 2.49
CA ILE A 124 -8.52 -6.25 2.74
C ILE A 124 -9.18 -5.31 1.74
N ALA A 125 -9.14 -5.64 0.45
CA ALA A 125 -9.77 -4.82 -0.59
C ALA A 125 -11.28 -4.69 -0.38
N GLN A 126 -11.97 -5.78 -0.03
CA GLN A 126 -13.40 -5.75 0.27
C GLN A 126 -13.73 -4.81 1.43
N ARG A 127 -12.96 -4.88 2.52
CA ARG A 127 -13.19 -4.03 3.69
C ARG A 127 -12.85 -2.56 3.41
N VAL A 128 -11.79 -2.29 2.68
CA VAL A 128 -11.47 -0.91 2.29
C VAL A 128 -12.60 -0.31 1.47
N VAL A 129 -13.11 -1.03 0.49
CA VAL A 129 -14.24 -0.58 -0.33
C VAL A 129 -15.49 -0.34 0.52
N SER A 130 -15.78 -1.23 1.47
CA SER A 130 -16.97 -1.10 2.33
C SER A 130 -16.90 0.08 3.29
N ASP A 131 -15.71 0.35 3.84
CA ASP A 131 -15.56 1.29 4.95
C ASP A 131 -15.01 2.67 4.51
N CYS A 132 -14.62 2.80 3.25
CA CYS A 132 -14.00 4.02 2.73
C CYS A 132 -15.05 5.04 2.23
N ASP A 133 -14.82 6.32 2.54
CA ASP A 133 -15.70 7.41 2.11
C ASP A 133 -15.27 8.03 0.76
N ILE A 134 -14.12 7.65 0.24
CA ILE A 134 -13.60 8.15 -1.04
C ILE A 134 -13.57 7.03 -2.09
N PRO A 135 -13.49 7.38 -3.39
CA PRO A 135 -13.39 6.37 -4.45
C PRO A 135 -12.20 5.42 -4.25
N VAL A 136 -12.41 4.16 -4.58
CA VAL A 136 -11.39 3.11 -4.55
C VAL A 136 -11.29 2.49 -5.93
N LEU A 137 -10.09 2.53 -6.50
CA LEU A 137 -9.77 1.86 -7.76
C LEU A 137 -9.10 0.53 -7.46
N LEU A 138 -9.73 -0.55 -7.87
CA LEU A 138 -9.19 -1.89 -7.73
C LEU A 138 -8.57 -2.35 -9.06
N VAL A 139 -7.30 -2.73 -9.03
CA VAL A 139 -6.57 -3.24 -10.20
C VAL A 139 -6.40 -4.75 -10.06
N LYS A 140 -6.85 -5.48 -11.07
CA LYS A 140 -6.77 -6.95 -11.10
C LYS A 140 -5.71 -7.47 -12.07
#